data_13d64ec72d5b107f9886a8ae313073e3
#
_entry.id   13d64ec72d5b107f9886a8ae313073e3
#
_cell.length_a   1.000
_cell.length_b   1.000
_cell.length_c   1.000
_cell.angle_alpha   90.00
_cell.angle_beta   90.00
_cell.angle_gamma   90.00
#
_symmetry.space_group_name_H-M   'P 1'
#
loop_
_entity.id
_entity.type
_entity.pdbx_description
1 polymer ?
#
loop_
_entity_poly.entity_id
_entity_poly.type
_entity_poly.pdbx_seq_one_letter_code
_entity_poly.pdbx_strand_id
1 'polypeptide(L)'
;MKDFPVFPTQHGAASLILKEIPYQGEAYIQIQSTQEPDALLEECIHFCVACGAERVYAAGHDILEAAYPLHTSIYRMTGTIQLHEEEIPAMFPVTEQTAERWRECYNQRMKNVDNAATLESRDTPNIVQGNAYFIHRNGTLLGIGWIEGNKLRAIASMQPGAGEALCRAMQSLIPQQQMTLEVASTNQKAIALYERLGLIKVEELSRWYQVK
;
A
#
# COMPACT_ATOMS: atom_id res chain seq x y z
N MET A 1 6.16 -4.26 12.62
CA MET A 1 5.83 -5.52 11.91
C MET A 1 4.38 -5.83 12.28
N LYS A 2 3.43 -5.84 11.34
CA LYS A 2 2.07 -6.30 11.66
C LYS A 2 2.17 -7.80 11.86
N ASP A 3 1.69 -8.30 12.99
CA ASP A 3 1.61 -9.74 13.27
C ASP A 3 0.56 -10.36 12.34
N PHE A 4 1.00 -10.81 11.18
CA PHE A 4 0.17 -11.66 10.35
C PHE A 4 0.17 -13.06 10.96
N PRO A 5 -1.02 -13.70 11.07
CA PRO A 5 -1.07 -15.04 11.60
C PRO A 5 -0.21 -15.98 10.76
N VAL A 6 0.67 -16.72 11.43
CA VAL A 6 1.46 -17.76 10.80
C VAL A 6 0.56 -18.98 10.64
N PHE A 7 0.54 -19.54 9.45
CA PHE A 7 -0.13 -20.78 9.09
C PHE A 7 0.92 -21.89 9.03
N PRO A 8 1.11 -22.68 10.09
CA PRO A 8 2.06 -23.77 10.10
C PRO A 8 1.43 -25.02 9.49
N THR A 9 2.20 -25.74 8.67
CA THR A 9 1.84 -27.03 8.12
C THR A 9 2.99 -28.01 8.29
N GLN A 10 2.79 -29.27 7.92
CA GLN A 10 3.89 -30.25 7.90
C GLN A 10 4.96 -29.93 6.82
N HIS A 11 4.61 -29.12 5.80
CA HIS A 11 5.49 -28.76 4.69
C HIS A 11 6.23 -27.44 4.92
N GLY A 12 5.90 -26.68 5.97
CA GLY A 12 6.53 -25.40 6.27
C GLY A 12 5.61 -24.40 6.98
N ALA A 13 5.92 -23.12 6.84
CA ALA A 13 5.17 -22.04 7.41
C ALA A 13 4.97 -20.87 6.41
N ALA A 14 3.78 -20.34 6.37
CA ALA A 14 3.42 -19.15 5.60
C ALA A 14 2.59 -18.18 6.44
N SER A 15 2.59 -16.90 6.10
CA SER A 15 1.61 -15.94 6.61
C SER A 15 0.49 -15.77 5.59
N LEU A 16 -0.76 -15.86 6.03
CA LEU A 16 -1.94 -15.71 5.19
C LEU A 16 -2.63 -14.37 5.47
N ILE A 17 -2.82 -13.57 4.44
CA ILE A 17 -3.54 -12.30 4.51
C ILE A 17 -4.90 -12.51 3.84
N LEU A 18 -5.94 -12.69 4.66
CA LEU A 18 -7.30 -13.03 4.21
C LEU A 18 -8.26 -11.83 4.28
N LYS A 19 -7.81 -10.73 4.87
CA LYS A 19 -8.67 -9.56 5.11
C LYS A 19 -9.22 -8.90 3.85
N GLU A 20 -8.56 -9.10 2.70
CA GLU A 20 -9.00 -8.53 1.43
C GLU A 20 -10.07 -9.37 0.72
N ILE A 21 -10.35 -10.60 1.19
CA ILE A 21 -11.38 -11.48 0.61
C ILE A 21 -12.75 -10.79 0.54
N PRO A 22 -13.30 -10.20 1.62
CA PRO A 22 -14.64 -9.59 1.57
C PRO A 22 -14.71 -8.31 0.74
N TYR A 23 -13.58 -7.70 0.41
CA TYR A 23 -13.53 -6.41 -0.30
C TYR A 23 -13.17 -6.57 -1.78
N GLN A 24 -12.21 -7.46 -2.07
CA GLN A 24 -11.62 -7.62 -3.40
C GLN A 24 -11.64 -9.06 -3.91
N GLY A 25 -12.06 -10.03 -3.10
CA GLY A 25 -12.00 -11.46 -3.43
C GLY A 25 -10.55 -11.99 -3.43
N GLU A 26 -9.61 -11.31 -2.77
CA GLU A 26 -8.19 -11.59 -2.85
C GLU A 26 -7.61 -12.12 -1.54
N ALA A 27 -6.70 -13.10 -1.64
CA ALA A 27 -5.87 -13.54 -0.54
C ALA A 27 -4.39 -13.48 -0.93
N TYR A 28 -3.53 -13.30 0.08
CA TYR A 28 -2.09 -13.20 -0.13
C TYR A 28 -1.36 -14.17 0.79
N ILE A 29 -0.40 -14.92 0.23
CA ILE A 29 0.44 -15.92 0.89
C ILE A 29 1.87 -15.40 0.92
N GLN A 30 2.43 -15.18 2.11
CA GLN A 30 3.84 -14.89 2.29
C GLN A 30 4.53 -16.14 2.82
N ILE A 31 5.28 -16.83 1.98
CA ILE A 31 6.07 -18.01 2.37
C ILE A 31 7.18 -17.55 3.31
N GLN A 32 7.27 -18.18 4.49
CA GLN A 32 8.27 -17.87 5.52
C GLN A 32 9.44 -18.85 5.50
N SER A 33 9.11 -20.14 5.47
CA SER A 33 10.09 -21.22 5.43
C SER A 33 9.46 -22.51 4.93
N THR A 34 10.17 -23.25 4.07
CA THR A 34 9.72 -24.55 3.60
C THR A 34 10.88 -25.33 2.99
N GLN A 35 10.76 -26.67 2.99
CA GLN A 35 11.58 -27.59 2.20
C GLN A 35 10.76 -28.24 1.08
N GLU A 36 9.43 -28.08 1.13
CA GLU A 36 8.48 -28.64 0.17
C GLU A 36 7.54 -27.50 -0.33
N PRO A 37 8.07 -26.55 -1.14
CA PRO A 37 7.35 -25.32 -1.47
C PRO A 37 6.06 -25.58 -2.26
N ASP A 38 6.02 -26.58 -3.13
CA ASP A 38 4.83 -26.90 -3.91
C ASP A 38 3.70 -27.42 -3.02
N ALA A 39 4.01 -28.32 -2.09
CA ALA A 39 3.02 -28.89 -1.16
C ALA A 39 2.50 -27.82 -0.19
N LEU A 40 3.38 -26.97 0.36
CA LEU A 40 2.98 -25.84 1.21
C LEU A 40 2.08 -24.88 0.46
N LEU A 41 2.44 -24.53 -0.78
CA LEU A 41 1.68 -23.57 -1.58
C LEU A 41 0.29 -24.11 -1.91
N GLU A 42 0.18 -25.37 -2.32
CA GLU A 42 -1.09 -26.03 -2.61
C GLU A 42 -2.02 -26.02 -1.39
N GLU A 43 -1.50 -26.36 -0.22
CA GLU A 43 -2.25 -26.36 1.04
C GLU A 43 -2.74 -24.94 1.41
N CYS A 44 -1.87 -23.92 1.27
CA CYS A 44 -2.24 -22.54 1.49
C CYS A 44 -3.30 -22.04 0.50
N ILE A 45 -3.18 -22.39 -0.79
CA ILE A 45 -4.18 -22.02 -1.81
C ILE A 45 -5.53 -22.65 -1.47
N HIS A 46 -5.57 -23.95 -1.15
CA HIS A 46 -6.81 -24.63 -0.77
C HIS A 46 -7.48 -23.95 0.42
N PHE A 47 -6.70 -23.56 1.43
CA PHE A 47 -7.23 -22.84 2.59
C PHE A 47 -7.79 -21.46 2.20
N CYS A 48 -7.06 -20.66 1.42
CA CYS A 48 -7.52 -19.35 0.96
C CYS A 48 -8.83 -19.45 0.16
N VAL A 49 -8.94 -20.46 -0.72
CA VAL A 49 -10.16 -20.73 -1.50
C VAL A 49 -11.32 -21.15 -0.59
N ALA A 50 -11.07 -22.01 0.39
CA ALA A 50 -12.08 -22.41 1.37
C ALA A 50 -12.59 -21.19 2.20
N CYS A 51 -11.74 -20.16 2.40
CA CYS A 51 -12.12 -18.90 3.01
C CYS A 51 -12.85 -17.94 2.06
N GLY A 52 -13.03 -18.30 0.77
CA GLY A 52 -13.78 -17.51 -0.20
C GLY A 52 -12.92 -16.66 -1.15
N ALA A 53 -11.60 -16.88 -1.21
CA ALA A 53 -10.76 -16.17 -2.15
C ALA A 53 -11.03 -16.59 -3.61
N GLU A 54 -11.23 -15.60 -4.48
CA GLU A 54 -11.37 -15.77 -5.93
C GLU A 54 -10.02 -15.75 -6.61
N ARG A 55 -9.10 -14.91 -6.12
CA ARG A 55 -7.71 -14.78 -6.57
C ARG A 55 -6.76 -14.97 -5.40
N VAL A 56 -5.64 -15.64 -5.66
CA VAL A 56 -4.61 -15.85 -4.64
C VAL A 56 -3.26 -15.45 -5.22
N TYR A 57 -2.53 -14.65 -4.45
CA TYR A 57 -1.18 -14.20 -4.77
C TYR A 57 -0.19 -14.73 -3.75
N ALA A 58 1.03 -15.08 -4.20
CA ALA A 58 2.08 -15.59 -3.31
C ALA A 58 3.40 -14.84 -3.51
N ALA A 59 4.19 -14.75 -2.44
CA ALA A 59 5.54 -14.19 -2.44
C ALA A 59 6.45 -14.94 -1.45
N GLY A 60 7.77 -14.72 -1.56
CA GLY A 60 8.73 -15.18 -0.55
C GLY A 60 9.48 -16.48 -0.87
N HIS A 61 9.39 -16.98 -2.09
CA HIS A 61 10.17 -18.15 -2.52
C HIS A 61 10.46 -18.15 -4.02
N ASP A 62 11.65 -18.59 -4.42
CA ASP A 62 12.15 -18.51 -5.81
C ASP A 62 11.37 -19.39 -6.78
N ILE A 63 10.75 -20.50 -6.32
CA ILE A 63 9.92 -21.36 -7.15
C ILE A 63 8.80 -20.62 -7.86
N LEU A 64 8.29 -19.55 -7.24
CA LEU A 64 7.17 -18.76 -7.76
C LEU A 64 7.53 -18.11 -9.10
N GLU A 65 8.77 -17.63 -9.24
CA GLU A 65 9.24 -16.97 -10.47
C GLU A 65 9.24 -17.90 -11.68
N ALA A 66 9.56 -19.18 -11.46
CA ALA A 66 9.60 -20.17 -12.53
C ALA A 66 8.23 -20.74 -12.92
N ALA A 67 7.28 -20.78 -11.95
CA ALA A 67 6.03 -21.51 -12.09
C ALA A 67 4.80 -20.62 -12.36
N TYR A 68 4.84 -19.32 -11.97
CA TYR A 68 3.65 -18.47 -11.97
C TYR A 68 3.91 -17.10 -12.60
N PRO A 69 2.88 -16.49 -13.21
CA PRO A 69 3.01 -15.13 -13.75
C PRO A 69 3.19 -14.10 -12.64
N LEU A 70 4.15 -13.20 -12.84
CA LEU A 70 4.33 -12.05 -11.98
C LEU A 70 3.09 -11.14 -12.06
N HIS A 71 2.47 -10.88 -10.91
CA HIS A 71 1.36 -9.94 -10.78
C HIS A 71 1.89 -8.53 -10.56
N THR A 72 2.67 -8.31 -9.51
CA THR A 72 3.28 -7.01 -9.21
C THR A 72 4.52 -7.15 -8.33
N SER A 73 5.45 -6.21 -8.49
CA SER A 73 6.54 -5.98 -7.54
C SER A 73 6.23 -4.75 -6.68
N ILE A 74 6.69 -4.75 -5.44
CA ILE A 74 6.61 -3.58 -4.57
C ILE A 74 7.98 -2.92 -4.50
N TYR A 75 8.06 -1.67 -4.95
CA TYR A 75 9.29 -0.88 -4.91
C TYR A 75 9.27 0.09 -3.74
N ARG A 76 10.41 0.25 -3.09
CA ARG A 76 10.68 1.40 -2.23
C ARG A 76 11.27 2.52 -3.08
N MET A 77 10.67 3.71 -2.95
CA MET A 77 11.22 4.93 -3.54
C MET A 77 11.57 5.93 -2.44
N THR A 78 12.62 6.71 -2.66
CA THR A 78 13.03 7.77 -1.73
C THR A 78 13.54 9.00 -2.47
N GLY A 79 13.40 10.15 -1.85
CA GLY A 79 13.86 11.43 -2.39
C GLY A 79 13.35 12.61 -1.59
N THR A 80 13.81 13.81 -1.94
CA THR A 80 13.32 15.06 -1.35
C THR A 80 12.64 15.88 -2.43
N ILE A 81 11.36 16.17 -2.23
CA ILE A 81 10.57 16.97 -3.16
C ILE A 81 10.88 18.44 -2.93
N GLN A 82 11.23 19.16 -3.98
CA GLN A 82 11.44 20.61 -3.92
C GLN A 82 10.13 21.32 -3.58
N LEU A 83 10.20 22.19 -2.56
CA LEU A 83 9.06 22.97 -2.09
C LEU A 83 9.12 24.39 -2.65
N HIS A 84 7.98 24.89 -3.11
CA HIS A 84 7.73 26.29 -3.45
C HIS A 84 6.59 26.74 -2.56
N GLU A 85 6.82 27.67 -1.65
CA GLU A 85 5.88 28.06 -0.58
C GLU A 85 4.50 28.47 -1.11
N GLU A 86 4.47 29.18 -2.25
CA GLU A 86 3.21 29.64 -2.88
C GLU A 86 2.35 28.50 -3.45
N GLU A 87 2.89 27.28 -3.56
CA GLU A 87 2.21 26.13 -4.17
C GLU A 87 1.69 25.11 -3.16
N ILE A 88 2.01 25.26 -1.87
CA ILE A 88 1.60 24.30 -0.85
C ILE A 88 0.12 24.48 -0.52
N PRO A 89 -0.73 23.45 -0.75
CA PRO A 89 -2.14 23.51 -0.40
C PRO A 89 -2.34 23.46 1.12
N ALA A 90 -3.48 23.94 1.58
CA ALA A 90 -3.84 23.85 2.99
C ALA A 90 -4.17 22.41 3.40
N MET A 91 -3.82 22.06 4.64
CA MET A 91 -4.00 20.73 5.19
C MET A 91 -4.84 20.80 6.47
N PHE A 92 -5.84 19.92 6.58
CA PHE A 92 -6.61 19.72 7.81
C PHE A 92 -6.30 18.34 8.38
N PRO A 93 -5.85 18.27 9.64
CA PRO A 93 -5.60 17.00 10.28
C PRO A 93 -6.90 16.19 10.44
N VAL A 94 -6.77 14.88 10.31
CA VAL A 94 -7.88 13.96 10.57
C VAL A 94 -8.13 13.87 12.05
N THR A 95 -9.40 13.96 12.44
CA THR A 95 -9.89 13.79 13.81
C THR A 95 -10.72 12.51 13.91
N GLU A 96 -11.08 12.09 15.11
CA GLU A 96 -11.97 10.92 15.31
C GLU A 96 -13.30 11.10 14.55
N GLN A 97 -13.87 12.33 14.52
CA GLN A 97 -15.12 12.61 13.83
C GLN A 97 -15.01 12.56 12.30
N THR A 98 -13.81 12.76 11.75
CA THR A 98 -13.57 12.81 10.29
C THR A 98 -12.84 11.59 9.75
N ALA A 99 -12.35 10.71 10.62
CA ALA A 99 -11.54 9.53 10.24
C ALA A 99 -12.30 8.54 9.34
N GLU A 100 -13.59 8.34 9.59
CA GLU A 100 -14.41 7.47 8.75
C GLU A 100 -14.47 7.99 7.31
N ARG A 101 -14.73 9.29 7.13
CA ARG A 101 -14.77 9.92 5.81
C ARG A 101 -13.42 9.84 5.09
N TRP A 102 -12.32 10.05 5.83
CA TRP A 102 -10.98 9.92 5.29
C TRP A 102 -10.72 8.47 4.80
N ARG A 103 -11.08 7.48 5.61
CA ARG A 103 -10.95 6.06 5.29
C ARG A 103 -11.76 5.66 4.05
N GLU A 104 -13.00 6.16 3.94
CA GLU A 104 -13.83 5.96 2.74
C GLU A 104 -13.15 6.50 1.48
N CYS A 105 -12.62 7.74 1.55
CA CYS A 105 -11.87 8.35 0.46
C CYS A 105 -10.67 7.49 0.05
N TYR A 106 -9.90 6.99 1.04
CA TYR A 106 -8.78 6.10 0.81
C TYR A 106 -9.23 4.81 0.11
N ASN A 107 -10.16 4.07 0.70
CA ASN A 107 -10.61 2.78 0.18
C ASN A 107 -11.17 2.91 -1.24
N GLN A 108 -11.96 3.95 -1.50
CA GLN A 108 -12.49 4.21 -2.83
C GLN A 108 -11.40 4.40 -3.89
N ARG A 109 -10.32 5.09 -3.54
CA ARG A 109 -9.21 5.38 -4.47
C ARG A 109 -8.22 4.25 -4.60
N MET A 110 -8.04 3.46 -3.54
CA MET A 110 -7.09 2.34 -3.52
C MET A 110 -7.67 1.02 -4.03
N LYS A 111 -9.00 0.94 -4.23
CA LYS A 111 -9.68 -0.30 -4.66
C LYS A 111 -9.07 -0.99 -5.89
N ASN A 112 -8.49 -0.22 -6.81
CA ASN A 112 -7.89 -0.74 -8.03
C ASN A 112 -6.35 -0.57 -8.06
N VAL A 113 -5.73 -0.44 -6.90
CA VAL A 113 -4.28 -0.38 -6.76
C VAL A 113 -3.80 -1.70 -6.20
N ASP A 114 -3.03 -2.44 -6.97
CA ASP A 114 -2.53 -3.74 -6.57
C ASP A 114 -1.78 -3.69 -5.24
N ASN A 115 -2.02 -4.67 -4.39
CA ASN A 115 -1.47 -4.80 -3.04
C ASN A 115 -1.79 -3.63 -2.09
N ALA A 116 -2.72 -2.74 -2.43
CA ALA A 116 -3.20 -1.74 -1.50
C ALA A 116 -4.15 -2.37 -0.48
N ALA A 117 -3.82 -2.22 0.80
CA ALA A 117 -4.64 -2.78 1.87
C ALA A 117 -5.90 -1.94 2.10
N THR A 118 -7.05 -2.57 2.22
CA THR A 118 -8.29 -1.92 2.66
C THR A 118 -8.17 -1.50 4.13
N LEU A 119 -8.53 -0.26 4.45
CA LEU A 119 -8.53 0.26 5.82
C LEU A 119 -9.88 0.01 6.50
N GLU A 120 -9.84 -0.53 7.72
CA GLU A 120 -11.00 -0.87 8.53
C GLU A 120 -11.15 0.10 9.72
N SER A 121 -12.26 -0.01 10.47
CA SER A 121 -12.49 0.83 11.65
C SER A 121 -11.40 0.69 12.71
N ARG A 122 -10.78 -0.49 12.83
CA ARG A 122 -9.65 -0.75 13.73
C ARG A 122 -8.38 0.03 13.37
N ASP A 123 -8.27 0.54 12.13
CA ASP A 123 -7.14 1.36 11.69
C ASP A 123 -7.30 2.84 12.07
N THR A 124 -8.50 3.27 12.52
CA THR A 124 -8.81 4.65 12.89
C THR A 124 -7.82 5.26 13.89
N PRO A 125 -7.41 4.60 14.98
CA PRO A 125 -6.43 5.18 15.90
C PRO A 125 -5.10 5.52 15.22
N ASN A 126 -4.62 4.65 14.32
CA ASN A 126 -3.38 4.88 13.58
C ASN A 126 -3.50 6.05 12.59
N ILE A 127 -4.66 6.22 11.95
CA ILE A 127 -4.95 7.33 11.04
C ILE A 127 -4.95 8.66 11.81
N VAL A 128 -5.65 8.72 12.94
CA VAL A 128 -5.78 9.94 13.76
C VAL A 128 -4.44 10.33 14.41
N GLN A 129 -3.68 9.37 14.90
CA GLN A 129 -2.39 9.62 15.55
C GLN A 129 -1.23 9.78 14.56
N GLY A 130 -1.41 9.30 13.33
CA GLY A 130 -0.36 9.10 12.33
C GLY A 130 -0.21 10.23 11.30
N ASN A 131 -0.54 11.49 11.62
CA ASN A 131 -0.41 12.60 10.67
C ASN A 131 -1.13 12.35 9.32
N ALA A 132 -2.39 12.01 9.38
CA ALA A 132 -3.28 11.95 8.23
C ALA A 132 -4.03 13.26 8.03
N TYR A 133 -4.22 13.66 6.78
CA TYR A 133 -4.76 14.97 6.41
C TYR A 133 -5.77 14.89 5.27
N PHE A 134 -6.74 15.79 5.29
CA PHE A 134 -7.44 16.25 4.10
C PHE A 134 -6.67 17.45 3.54
N ILE A 135 -6.45 17.45 2.24
CA ILE A 135 -5.63 18.46 1.55
C ILE A 135 -6.52 19.17 0.55
N HIS A 136 -6.59 20.52 0.68
CA HIS A 136 -7.48 21.30 -0.17
C HIS A 136 -6.83 22.60 -0.65
N ARG A 137 -7.42 23.18 -1.71
CA ARG A 137 -7.07 24.48 -2.24
C ARG A 137 -8.36 25.23 -2.62
N ASN A 138 -8.52 26.46 -2.12
CA ASN A 138 -9.67 27.32 -2.44
C ASN A 138 -11.03 26.62 -2.22
N GLY A 139 -11.19 25.92 -1.09
CA GLY A 139 -12.43 25.20 -0.75
C GLY A 139 -12.64 23.86 -1.48
N THR A 140 -11.78 23.51 -2.44
CA THR A 140 -11.86 22.24 -3.17
C THR A 140 -10.97 21.19 -2.52
N LEU A 141 -11.52 20.03 -2.17
CA LEU A 141 -10.76 18.87 -1.70
C LEU A 141 -9.91 18.32 -2.86
N LEU A 142 -8.59 18.49 -2.77
CA LEU A 142 -7.65 17.95 -3.74
C LEU A 142 -7.41 16.46 -3.53
N GLY A 143 -7.38 16.03 -2.27
CA GLY A 143 -7.12 14.65 -1.90
C GLY A 143 -6.82 14.47 -0.42
N ILE A 144 -6.23 13.33 -0.12
CA ILE A 144 -5.84 12.91 1.22
C ILE A 144 -4.38 12.47 1.24
N GLY A 145 -3.74 12.57 2.41
CA GLY A 145 -2.40 12.09 2.63
C GLY A 145 -2.21 11.59 4.06
N TRP A 146 -1.28 10.66 4.24
CA TRP A 146 -0.88 10.11 5.55
C TRP A 146 0.62 9.86 5.56
N ILE A 147 1.31 10.40 6.55
CA ILE A 147 2.75 10.26 6.71
C ILE A 147 3.09 9.83 8.16
N GLU A 148 3.98 8.89 8.31
CA GLU A 148 4.56 8.46 9.60
C GLU A 148 6.07 8.69 9.56
N GLY A 149 6.57 9.57 10.43
CA GLY A 149 7.96 10.00 10.32
C GLY A 149 8.24 10.56 8.93
N ASN A 150 9.13 9.93 8.18
CA ASN A 150 9.41 10.29 6.78
C ASN A 150 8.78 9.32 5.75
N LYS A 151 7.97 8.36 6.19
CA LYS A 151 7.31 7.39 5.32
C LYS A 151 5.92 7.87 4.91
N LEU A 152 5.74 8.16 3.62
CA LEU A 152 4.42 8.42 3.04
C LEU A 152 3.64 7.09 2.99
N ARG A 153 2.63 6.96 3.85
CA ARG A 153 1.83 5.73 4.01
C ARG A 153 0.67 5.68 3.02
N ALA A 154 0.12 6.84 2.70
CA ALA A 154 -0.96 6.95 1.74
C ALA A 154 -0.98 8.33 1.09
N ILE A 155 -1.36 8.36 -0.17
CA ILE A 155 -1.72 9.56 -0.91
C ILE A 155 -2.77 9.19 -1.94
N ALA A 156 -3.89 9.92 -1.96
CA ALA A 156 -4.96 9.66 -2.90
C ALA A 156 -5.56 10.95 -3.42
N SER A 157 -5.52 11.13 -4.73
CA SER A 157 -6.07 12.31 -5.38
C SER A 157 -7.57 12.21 -5.59
N MET A 158 -8.32 13.25 -5.21
CA MET A 158 -9.75 13.41 -5.48
C MET A 158 -10.00 14.24 -6.75
N GLN A 159 -8.99 14.98 -7.22
CA GLN A 159 -9.07 15.80 -8.42
C GLN A 159 -8.01 15.36 -9.44
N PRO A 160 -8.33 15.32 -10.73
CA PRO A 160 -7.34 15.07 -11.77
C PRO A 160 -6.17 16.07 -11.67
N GLY A 161 -4.94 15.57 -11.79
CA GLY A 161 -3.73 16.39 -11.77
C GLY A 161 -3.26 16.87 -10.39
N ALA A 162 -3.99 16.61 -9.29
CA ALA A 162 -3.63 17.10 -7.96
C ALA A 162 -2.45 16.35 -7.30
N GLY A 163 -1.99 15.22 -7.87
CA GLY A 163 -0.98 14.36 -7.23
C GLY A 163 0.30 15.08 -6.82
N GLU A 164 0.82 15.99 -7.65
CA GLU A 164 2.01 16.78 -7.33
C GLU A 164 1.78 17.70 -6.12
N ALA A 165 0.68 18.44 -6.10
CA ALA A 165 0.33 19.32 -4.99
C ALA A 165 0.18 18.54 -3.67
N LEU A 166 -0.40 17.33 -3.72
CA LEU A 166 -0.50 16.44 -2.56
C LEU A 166 0.87 15.99 -2.06
N CYS A 167 1.76 15.58 -2.97
CA CYS A 167 3.12 15.18 -2.61
C CYS A 167 3.91 16.33 -1.96
N ARG A 168 3.81 17.55 -2.50
CA ARG A 168 4.43 18.75 -1.92
C ARG A 168 3.84 19.08 -0.53
N ALA A 169 2.53 18.95 -0.36
CA ALA A 169 1.89 19.11 0.95
C ALA A 169 2.45 18.12 1.98
N MET A 170 2.60 16.86 1.62
CA MET A 170 3.15 15.87 2.54
C MET A 170 4.64 16.10 2.81
N GLN A 171 5.43 16.51 1.80
CA GLN A 171 6.84 16.86 1.98
C GLN A 171 7.02 18.08 2.90
N SER A 172 6.09 19.04 2.92
CA SER A 172 6.19 20.23 3.78
C SER A 172 6.14 19.91 5.28
N LEU A 173 5.66 18.73 5.66
CA LEU A 173 5.70 18.24 7.04
C LEU A 173 7.11 17.75 7.46
N ILE A 174 7.97 17.45 6.49
CA ILE A 174 9.33 16.92 6.68
C ILE A 174 10.32 17.64 5.74
N PRO A 175 10.43 18.96 5.77
CA PRO A 175 11.04 19.76 4.69
C PRO A 175 12.51 19.44 4.43
N GLN A 176 13.24 18.95 5.42
CA GLN A 176 14.68 18.64 5.32
C GLN A 176 14.98 17.14 5.30
N GLN A 177 13.97 16.29 5.23
CA GLN A 177 14.11 14.84 5.24
C GLN A 177 13.77 14.25 3.87
N GLN A 178 14.43 13.15 3.54
CA GLN A 178 14.02 12.36 2.41
C GLN A 178 12.68 11.66 2.71
N MET A 179 11.70 11.87 1.86
CA MET A 179 10.47 11.10 1.87
C MET A 179 10.74 9.69 1.36
N THR A 180 10.15 8.71 2.01
CA THR A 180 10.19 7.31 1.59
C THR A 180 8.76 6.82 1.36
N LEU A 181 8.54 6.03 0.31
CA LEU A 181 7.23 5.42 0.04
C LEU A 181 7.40 4.02 -0.58
N GLU A 182 6.31 3.27 -0.57
CA GLU A 182 6.20 1.98 -1.25
C GLU A 182 5.15 2.10 -2.36
N VAL A 183 5.43 1.50 -3.52
CA VAL A 183 4.55 1.58 -4.69
C VAL A 183 4.57 0.27 -5.48
N ALA A 184 3.39 -0.17 -5.90
CA ALA A 184 3.26 -1.33 -6.79
C ALA A 184 3.81 -1.01 -8.19
N SER A 185 4.54 -1.95 -8.78
CA SER A 185 5.12 -1.80 -10.13
C SER A 185 4.07 -1.53 -11.21
N THR A 186 2.86 -2.00 -11.00
CA THR A 186 1.71 -1.79 -11.89
C THR A 186 1.15 -0.37 -11.81
N ASN A 187 1.41 0.40 -10.74
CA ASN A 187 0.96 1.77 -10.60
C ASN A 187 1.90 2.76 -11.31
N GLN A 188 2.01 2.61 -12.64
CA GLN A 188 2.92 3.40 -13.48
C GLN A 188 2.67 4.91 -13.39
N LYS A 189 1.41 5.34 -13.19
CA LYS A 189 1.07 6.76 -13.04
C LYS A 189 1.67 7.36 -11.77
N ALA A 190 1.63 6.64 -10.67
CA ALA A 190 2.24 7.07 -9.41
C ALA A 190 3.77 7.07 -9.51
N ILE A 191 4.37 6.01 -10.07
CA ILE A 191 5.81 5.92 -10.28
C ILE A 191 6.32 7.11 -11.11
N ALA A 192 5.70 7.38 -12.27
CA ALA A 192 6.08 8.50 -13.13
C ALA A 192 5.93 9.86 -12.43
N LEU A 193 4.93 10.03 -11.56
CA LEU A 193 4.78 11.23 -10.73
C LEU A 193 5.96 11.35 -9.74
N TYR A 194 6.26 10.30 -9.00
CA TYR A 194 7.32 10.30 -7.99
C TYR A 194 8.70 10.53 -8.61
N GLU A 195 9.01 9.89 -9.74
CA GLU A 195 10.26 10.10 -10.49
C GLU A 195 10.40 11.56 -10.96
N ARG A 196 9.32 12.15 -11.50
CA ARG A 196 9.30 13.57 -11.90
C ARG A 196 9.52 14.51 -10.71
N LEU A 197 9.11 14.13 -9.51
CA LEU A 197 9.31 14.89 -8.27
C LEU A 197 10.68 14.64 -7.62
N GLY A 198 11.54 13.82 -8.23
CA GLY A 198 12.90 13.57 -7.77
C GLY A 198 13.06 12.37 -6.83
N LEU A 199 12.04 11.53 -6.67
CA LEU A 199 12.20 10.26 -5.96
C LEU A 199 12.79 9.21 -6.91
N ILE A 200 13.63 8.34 -6.37
CA ILE A 200 14.25 7.23 -7.11
C ILE A 200 13.86 5.90 -6.49
N LYS A 201 13.80 4.86 -7.30
CA LYS A 201 13.66 3.47 -6.82
C LYS A 201 14.98 3.04 -6.19
N VAL A 202 14.93 2.61 -4.94
CA VAL A 202 16.12 2.18 -4.18
C VAL A 202 16.13 0.70 -3.87
N GLU A 203 14.97 0.05 -3.85
CA GLU A 203 14.85 -1.35 -3.48
C GLU A 203 13.58 -1.97 -4.06
N GLU A 204 13.64 -3.24 -4.45
CA GLU A 204 12.50 -4.10 -4.69
C GLU A 204 12.23 -4.91 -3.41
N LEU A 205 11.12 -4.65 -2.76
CA LEU A 205 10.80 -5.22 -1.44
C LEU A 205 10.20 -6.62 -1.53
N SER A 206 9.39 -6.87 -2.56
CA SER A 206 8.74 -8.16 -2.77
C SER A 206 8.24 -8.28 -4.20
N ARG A 207 8.10 -9.53 -4.65
CA ARG A 207 7.44 -9.91 -5.90
C ARG A 207 6.24 -10.78 -5.55
N TRP A 208 5.10 -10.43 -6.11
CA TRP A 208 3.85 -11.15 -5.92
C TRP A 208 3.44 -11.84 -7.21
N TYR A 209 3.21 -13.13 -7.14
CA TYR A 209 2.86 -13.97 -8.28
C TYR A 209 1.42 -14.44 -8.14
N GLN A 210 0.68 -14.45 -9.24
CA GLN A 210 -0.68 -14.98 -9.22
C GLN A 210 -0.61 -16.51 -9.27
N VAL A 211 -1.06 -17.15 -8.20
CA VAL A 211 -1.03 -18.63 -8.03
C VAL A 211 -2.43 -19.24 -8.20
N LYS A 212 -3.47 -18.40 -8.21
CA LYS A 212 -4.84 -18.74 -8.58
C LYS A 212 -5.61 -17.54 -9.11
#